data_c5e54ef910a96e9a0ae7f8f0a06e9fd1
#
_entry.id   c5e54ef910a96e9a0ae7f8f0a06e9fd1
#
_cell.length_a   1.000
_cell.length_b   1.000
_cell.length_c   1.000
_cell.angle_alpha   90.00
_cell.angle_beta   90.00
_cell.angle_gamma   90.00
#
_symmetry.space_group_name_H-M   'P 1'
#
loop_
_entity.id
_entity.type
_entity.pdbx_description
1 polymer ?
#
loop_
_entity_poly.entity_id
_entity_poly.type
_entity_poly.pdbx_seq_one_letter_code
_entity_poly.pdbx_strand_id
1 'polypeptide(L)'
;TSCDETGVGIVRGRRLLANAVASSMDQHAVFGGVIPEIAARAHLEAMTPTIEEALRTAGVRLQDLDAIAVTAGPGLAGALMVGVSAAKALALATGKPLYAVNHLVAHVSVGLLDPDDDGAPTLIAEDGSLVPGLGALLVSGGHTEILAVREIAADVEMLGSTIDDA
;
A
#
# COMPACT_ATOMS: atom_id res chain seq x y z
N THR A 1 3.26 -2.19 5.11
CA THR A 1 3.26 -2.89 6.41
C THR A 1 2.08 -2.45 7.28
N SER A 2 0.84 -2.73 6.88
CA SER A 2 -0.35 -2.29 7.65
C SER A 2 -0.99 -3.41 8.46
N CYS A 3 -0.76 -4.68 8.06
CA CYS A 3 -1.31 -5.87 8.72
C CYS A 3 -0.28 -7.01 8.70
N ASP A 4 -0.32 -7.91 7.74
CA ASP A 4 0.45 -9.15 7.66
C ASP A 4 1.36 -9.25 6.43
N GLU A 5 1.27 -8.29 5.52
CA GLU A 5 2.09 -8.25 4.31
C GLU A 5 3.08 -7.08 4.31
N THR A 6 4.34 -7.38 3.96
CA THR A 6 5.35 -6.38 3.63
C THR A 6 5.31 -6.16 2.12
N GLY A 7 4.75 -5.05 1.68
CA GLY A 7 4.67 -4.69 0.28
C GLY A 7 5.59 -3.53 -0.07
N VAL A 8 6.30 -3.62 -1.20
CA VAL A 8 7.12 -2.54 -1.76
C VAL A 8 6.81 -2.40 -3.24
N GLY A 9 6.21 -1.28 -3.61
CA GLY A 9 5.92 -0.92 -4.99
C GLY A 9 6.86 0.16 -5.51
N ILE A 10 7.23 0.09 -6.79
CA ILE A 10 7.96 1.15 -7.48
C ILE A 10 7.16 1.54 -8.72
N VAL A 11 6.87 2.81 -8.84
CA VAL A 11 6.07 3.35 -9.94
C VAL A 11 6.81 4.48 -10.66
N ARG A 12 6.53 4.67 -11.95
CA ARG A 12 6.98 5.82 -12.74
C ARG A 12 5.80 6.45 -13.44
N GLY A 13 5.38 7.63 -12.97
CA GLY A 13 4.09 8.16 -13.35
C GLY A 13 2.97 7.21 -12.89
N ARG A 14 2.22 6.66 -13.84
CA ARG A 14 1.16 5.67 -13.59
C ARG A 14 1.59 4.23 -13.88
N ARG A 15 2.79 4.02 -14.39
CA ARG A 15 3.29 2.69 -14.71
C ARG A 15 3.89 2.01 -13.47
N LEU A 16 3.42 0.81 -13.17
CA LEU A 16 4.00 -0.07 -12.16
C LEU A 16 5.29 -0.68 -12.72
N LEU A 17 6.42 -0.47 -12.03
CA LEU A 17 7.72 -1.04 -12.40
C LEU A 17 8.04 -2.28 -11.57
N ALA A 18 7.60 -2.31 -10.32
CA ALA A 18 7.75 -3.47 -9.44
C ALA A 18 6.67 -3.50 -8.37
N ASN A 19 6.26 -4.71 -8.01
CA ASN A 19 5.41 -5.01 -6.88
C ASN A 19 5.98 -6.24 -6.17
N ALA A 20 6.76 -6.02 -5.11
CA ALA A 20 7.33 -7.08 -4.29
C ALA A 20 6.53 -7.22 -3.00
N VAL A 21 6.11 -8.43 -2.67
CA VAL A 21 5.31 -8.72 -1.48
C VAL A 21 5.88 -9.92 -0.75
N ALA A 22 6.05 -9.79 0.56
CA ALA A 22 6.35 -10.88 1.48
C ALA A 22 5.21 -11.00 2.50
N SER A 23 4.54 -12.16 2.54
CA SER A 23 3.42 -12.43 3.43
C SER A 23 3.87 -13.21 4.67
N SER A 24 3.30 -12.88 5.83
CA SER A 24 3.45 -13.63 7.07
C SER A 24 2.23 -14.48 7.43
N MET A 25 1.29 -14.66 6.51
CA MET A 25 0.03 -15.39 6.72
C MET A 25 0.23 -16.79 7.28
N ASP A 26 1.23 -17.54 6.80
CA ASP A 26 1.50 -18.89 7.29
C ASP A 26 1.86 -18.93 8.78
N GLN A 27 2.50 -17.86 9.30
CA GLN A 27 2.84 -17.75 10.72
C GLN A 27 1.60 -17.47 11.58
N HIS A 28 0.54 -16.92 11.00
CA HIS A 28 -0.70 -16.58 11.68
C HIS A 28 -1.76 -17.67 11.60
N ALA A 29 -1.67 -18.59 10.62
CA ALA A 29 -2.66 -19.62 10.34
C ALA A 29 -3.01 -20.49 11.58
N VAL A 30 -2.01 -20.80 12.40
CA VAL A 30 -2.19 -21.62 13.62
C VAL A 30 -2.98 -20.91 14.72
N PHE A 31 -3.13 -19.59 14.64
CA PHE A 31 -3.83 -18.78 15.64
C PHE A 31 -5.24 -18.38 15.20
N GLY A 32 -5.60 -18.64 13.95
CA GLY A 32 -6.90 -18.28 13.38
C GLY A 32 -7.09 -16.78 13.13
N GLY A 33 -6.02 -15.99 13.16
CA GLY A 33 -6.06 -14.55 12.93
C GLY A 33 -4.68 -13.91 13.09
N VAL A 34 -4.55 -12.65 12.70
CA VAL A 34 -3.27 -11.92 12.73
C VAL A 34 -2.89 -11.57 14.16
N ILE A 35 -1.71 -12.02 14.58
CA ILE A 35 -1.11 -11.64 15.88
C ILE A 35 -0.20 -10.43 15.66
N PRO A 36 -0.51 -9.25 16.24
CA PRO A 36 0.20 -7.99 15.94
C PRO A 36 1.71 -8.04 16.20
N GLU A 37 2.14 -8.73 17.26
CA GLU A 37 3.56 -8.86 17.58
C GLU A 37 4.30 -9.73 16.56
N ILE A 38 3.71 -10.83 16.12
CA ILE A 38 4.28 -11.72 15.09
C ILE A 38 4.39 -10.94 13.77
N ALA A 39 3.33 -10.20 13.38
CA ALA A 39 3.33 -9.39 12.19
C ALA A 39 4.45 -8.33 12.23
N ALA A 40 4.59 -7.59 13.33
CA ALA A 40 5.63 -6.58 13.46
C ALA A 40 7.05 -7.17 13.34
N ARG A 41 7.32 -8.35 13.90
CA ARG A 41 8.61 -9.05 13.76
C ARG A 41 8.85 -9.54 12.33
N ALA A 42 7.83 -10.12 11.70
CA ALA A 42 7.92 -10.59 10.31
C ALA A 42 8.24 -9.43 9.35
N HIS A 43 7.64 -8.24 9.56
CA HIS A 43 7.97 -7.05 8.79
C HIS A 43 9.43 -6.61 8.93
N LEU A 44 10.01 -6.71 10.13
CA LEU A 44 11.43 -6.37 10.34
C LEU A 44 12.34 -7.29 9.52
N GLU A 45 12.05 -8.59 9.50
CA GLU A 45 12.83 -9.57 8.75
C GLU A 45 12.66 -9.43 7.25
N ALA A 46 11.42 -9.17 6.79
CA ALA A 46 11.08 -9.08 5.37
C ALA A 46 11.45 -7.73 4.73
N MET A 47 11.58 -6.65 5.48
CA MET A 47 11.70 -5.29 4.96
C MET A 47 12.85 -5.13 3.96
N THR A 48 14.07 -5.47 4.35
CA THR A 48 15.25 -5.31 3.50
C THR A 48 15.18 -6.19 2.24
N PRO A 49 14.93 -7.51 2.33
CA PRO A 49 14.81 -8.35 1.14
C PRO A 49 13.72 -7.88 0.17
N THR A 50 12.57 -7.42 0.68
CA THR A 50 11.48 -6.95 -0.18
C THR A 50 11.84 -5.65 -0.90
N ILE A 51 12.55 -4.72 -0.24
CA ILE A 51 13.06 -3.49 -0.88
C ILE A 51 14.08 -3.84 -1.98
N GLU A 52 15.04 -4.72 -1.69
CA GLU A 52 16.05 -5.16 -2.65
C GLU A 52 15.41 -5.83 -3.87
N GLU A 53 14.43 -6.69 -3.65
CA GLU A 53 13.68 -7.35 -4.71
C GLU A 53 12.94 -6.34 -5.59
N ALA A 54 12.24 -5.37 -4.99
CA ALA A 54 11.53 -4.33 -5.74
C ALA A 54 12.49 -3.49 -6.61
N LEU A 55 13.64 -3.06 -6.06
CA LEU A 55 14.65 -2.30 -6.79
C LEU A 55 15.24 -3.11 -7.94
N ARG A 56 15.52 -4.38 -7.69
CA ARG A 56 16.06 -5.31 -8.71
C ARG A 56 15.05 -5.52 -9.84
N THR A 57 13.79 -5.77 -9.52
CA THR A 57 12.71 -5.98 -10.49
C THR A 57 12.45 -4.73 -11.33
N ALA A 58 12.44 -3.56 -10.70
CA ALA A 58 12.28 -2.29 -11.41
C ALA A 58 13.51 -1.87 -12.24
N GLY A 59 14.67 -2.48 -12.00
CA GLY A 59 15.92 -2.12 -12.66
C GLY A 59 16.42 -0.72 -12.28
N VAL A 60 16.16 -0.26 -11.06
CA VAL A 60 16.57 1.06 -10.55
C VAL A 60 17.32 0.93 -9.25
N ARG A 61 18.10 1.95 -8.91
CA ARG A 61 18.79 2.06 -7.61
C ARG A 61 17.99 2.96 -6.70
N LEU A 62 18.22 2.85 -5.40
CA LEU A 62 17.55 3.69 -4.39
C LEU A 62 17.76 5.20 -4.65
N GLN A 63 18.94 5.59 -5.15
CA GLN A 63 19.29 6.97 -5.49
C GLN A 63 18.50 7.52 -6.69
N ASP A 64 18.02 6.64 -7.56
CA ASP A 64 17.29 7.02 -8.77
C ASP A 64 15.81 7.32 -8.50
N LEU A 65 15.34 7.07 -7.28
CA LEU A 65 13.98 7.40 -6.84
C LEU A 65 13.87 8.90 -6.58
N ASP A 66 12.72 9.49 -6.90
CA ASP A 66 12.44 10.91 -6.67
C ASP A 66 11.84 11.17 -5.29
N ALA A 67 11.10 10.20 -4.75
CA ALA A 67 10.39 10.30 -3.48
C ALA A 67 10.20 8.92 -2.85
N ILE A 68 9.89 8.93 -1.55
CA ILE A 68 9.49 7.76 -0.77
C ILE A 68 8.08 8.01 -0.24
N ALA A 69 7.20 7.03 -0.40
CA ALA A 69 5.86 7.03 0.17
C ALA A 69 5.71 5.84 1.13
N VAL A 70 4.96 6.03 2.20
CA VAL A 70 4.73 4.97 3.18
C VAL A 70 3.31 5.02 3.74
N THR A 71 2.68 3.88 3.89
CA THR A 71 1.40 3.75 4.58
C THR A 71 1.56 4.13 6.06
N ALA A 72 0.84 5.19 6.47
CA ALA A 72 0.92 5.74 7.82
C ALA A 72 -0.31 5.38 8.69
N GLY A 73 -1.34 4.80 8.10
CA GLY A 73 -2.58 4.35 8.72
C GLY A 73 -3.78 4.40 7.76
N PRO A 74 -4.90 3.78 8.18
CA PRO A 74 -5.08 2.89 9.32
C PRO A 74 -4.34 1.55 9.18
N GLY A 75 -4.22 0.82 10.30
CA GLY A 75 -3.57 -0.50 10.35
C GLY A 75 -3.04 -0.82 11.76
N LEU A 76 -2.42 -1.97 11.91
CA LEU A 76 -1.81 -2.40 13.17
C LEU A 76 -0.63 -1.48 13.53
N ALA A 77 -0.69 -0.83 14.69
CA ALA A 77 0.29 0.20 15.08
C ALA A 77 1.75 -0.31 15.04
N GLY A 78 2.01 -1.53 15.53
CA GLY A 78 3.33 -2.14 15.51
C GLY A 78 3.84 -2.39 14.08
N ALA A 79 2.99 -2.88 13.20
CA ALA A 79 3.28 -3.12 11.80
C ALA A 79 3.55 -1.81 11.04
N LEU A 80 2.69 -0.81 11.21
CA LEU A 80 2.87 0.52 10.63
C LEU A 80 4.18 1.18 11.06
N MET A 81 4.54 1.05 12.36
CA MET A 81 5.80 1.62 12.89
C MET A 81 7.04 1.08 12.17
N VAL A 82 7.06 -0.20 11.80
CA VAL A 82 8.19 -0.81 11.07
C VAL A 82 8.36 -0.11 9.71
N GLY A 83 7.31 -0.05 8.92
CA GLY A 83 7.36 0.59 7.59
C GLY A 83 7.69 2.08 7.66
N VAL A 84 7.04 2.81 8.56
CA VAL A 84 7.28 4.25 8.75
C VAL A 84 8.72 4.53 9.18
N SER A 85 9.28 3.71 10.08
CA SER A 85 10.67 3.85 10.53
C SER A 85 11.66 3.57 9.39
N ALA A 86 11.44 2.51 8.63
CA ALA A 86 12.25 2.18 7.46
C ALA A 86 12.21 3.29 6.41
N ALA A 87 11.01 3.79 6.08
CA ALA A 87 10.84 4.86 5.10
C ALA A 87 11.50 6.18 5.55
N LYS A 88 11.42 6.53 6.84
CA LYS A 88 12.13 7.68 7.42
C LYS A 88 13.64 7.53 7.29
N ALA A 89 14.17 6.35 7.60
CA ALA A 89 15.61 6.08 7.48
C ALA A 89 16.09 6.18 6.02
N LEU A 90 15.32 5.62 5.08
CA LEU A 90 15.61 5.71 3.65
C LEU A 90 15.55 7.16 3.14
N ALA A 91 14.51 7.91 3.51
CA ALA A 91 14.35 9.31 3.14
C ALA A 91 15.52 10.16 3.64
N LEU A 92 15.92 9.95 4.90
CA LEU A 92 17.06 10.65 5.51
C LEU A 92 18.38 10.29 4.79
N ALA A 93 18.61 9.00 4.55
CA ALA A 93 19.85 8.52 3.93
C ALA A 93 20.01 8.97 2.47
N THR A 94 18.89 9.16 1.76
CA THR A 94 18.89 9.53 0.33
C THR A 94 18.64 11.01 0.09
N GLY A 95 18.21 11.76 1.11
CA GLY A 95 17.80 13.16 0.98
C GLY A 95 16.50 13.34 0.19
N LYS A 96 15.66 12.29 0.08
CA LYS A 96 14.44 12.32 -0.71
C LYS A 96 13.23 12.73 0.15
N PRO A 97 12.21 13.38 -0.45
CA PRO A 97 10.98 13.69 0.26
C PRO A 97 10.24 12.42 0.67
N LEU A 98 9.59 12.48 1.83
CA LEU A 98 8.78 11.39 2.39
C LEU A 98 7.30 11.80 2.44
N TYR A 99 6.44 10.94 1.91
CA TYR A 99 4.99 11.14 1.91
C TYR A 99 4.29 10.08 2.76
N ALA A 100 3.45 10.54 3.67
CA ALA A 100 2.54 9.68 4.43
C ALA A 100 1.28 9.40 3.61
N VAL A 101 0.88 8.14 3.48
CA VAL A 101 -0.26 7.71 2.67
C VAL A 101 -1.30 7.02 3.55
N ASN A 102 -2.57 7.36 3.33
CA ASN A 102 -3.68 6.64 3.95
C ASN A 102 -3.81 5.26 3.27
N HIS A 103 -3.89 4.20 4.08
CA HIS A 103 -3.94 2.81 3.62
C HIS A 103 -5.14 2.51 2.72
N LEU A 104 -6.33 3.00 3.09
CA LEU A 104 -7.58 2.76 2.35
C LEU A 104 -7.56 3.50 1.01
N VAL A 105 -7.08 4.74 1.02
CA VAL A 105 -6.87 5.52 -0.20
C VAL A 105 -5.86 4.84 -1.12
N ALA A 106 -4.80 4.24 -0.56
CA ALA A 106 -3.82 3.50 -1.34
C ALA A 106 -4.45 2.31 -2.08
N HIS A 107 -5.35 1.56 -1.44
CA HIS A 107 -6.08 0.48 -2.10
C HIS A 107 -6.91 0.97 -3.30
N VAL A 108 -7.63 2.07 -3.15
CA VAL A 108 -8.40 2.67 -4.25
C VAL A 108 -7.47 3.18 -5.36
N SER A 109 -6.33 3.76 -4.98
CA SER A 109 -5.37 4.36 -5.93
C SER A 109 -4.73 3.36 -6.89
N VAL A 110 -4.78 2.06 -6.60
CA VAL A 110 -4.29 1.03 -7.53
C VAL A 110 -4.98 1.12 -8.89
N GLY A 111 -6.26 1.48 -8.92
CA GLY A 111 -6.99 1.68 -10.17
C GLY A 111 -6.54 2.90 -11.00
N LEU A 112 -5.60 3.73 -10.49
CA LEU A 112 -4.98 4.81 -11.26
C LEU A 112 -3.79 4.34 -12.09
N LEU A 113 -3.26 3.16 -11.83
CA LEU A 113 -2.15 2.62 -12.60
C LEU A 113 -2.58 2.37 -14.04
N ASP A 114 -1.64 2.50 -14.96
CA ASP A 114 -1.89 2.12 -16.34
C ASP A 114 -2.23 0.62 -16.39
N PRO A 115 -3.25 0.21 -17.16
CA PRO A 115 -3.61 -1.19 -17.27
C PRO A 115 -2.42 -2.00 -17.79
N ASP A 116 -2.25 -3.19 -17.24
CA ASP A 116 -1.33 -4.18 -17.80
C ASP A 116 -1.80 -4.62 -19.20
N ASP A 117 -0.96 -5.38 -19.91
CA ASP A 117 -1.27 -5.90 -21.25
C ASP A 117 -2.60 -6.70 -21.32
N ASP A 118 -3.08 -7.18 -20.18
CA ASP A 118 -4.35 -7.90 -20.04
C ASP A 118 -5.59 -6.97 -20.00
N GLY A 119 -5.39 -5.65 -20.11
CA GLY A 119 -6.49 -4.69 -20.19
C GLY A 119 -7.29 -4.53 -18.89
N ALA A 120 -6.62 -4.57 -17.73
CA ALA A 120 -7.28 -4.35 -16.45
C ALA A 120 -8.04 -3.02 -16.44
N PRO A 121 -9.24 -2.96 -15.82
CA PRO A 121 -10.01 -1.73 -15.77
C PRO A 121 -9.22 -0.63 -15.03
N THR A 122 -9.23 0.56 -15.61
CA THR A 122 -8.66 1.76 -15.00
C THR A 122 -9.76 2.66 -14.46
N LEU A 123 -9.46 3.40 -13.38
CA LEU A 123 -10.35 4.44 -12.85
C LEU A 123 -10.22 5.77 -13.62
N ILE A 124 -9.46 5.79 -14.69
CA ILE A 124 -9.22 6.96 -15.50
C ILE A 124 -10.03 6.87 -16.78
N ALA A 125 -10.82 7.90 -17.04
CA ALA A 125 -11.57 8.07 -18.29
C ALA A 125 -10.64 8.42 -19.46
N GLU A 126 -11.13 8.32 -20.69
CA GLU A 126 -10.35 8.61 -21.90
C GLU A 126 -9.76 10.03 -21.94
N ASP A 127 -10.41 10.99 -21.29
CA ASP A 127 -9.93 12.39 -21.16
C ASP A 127 -8.87 12.58 -20.06
N GLY A 128 -8.48 11.51 -19.36
CA GLY A 128 -7.50 11.55 -18.28
C GLY A 128 -8.05 11.95 -16.91
N SER A 129 -9.36 12.21 -16.80
CA SER A 129 -10.03 12.49 -15.52
C SER A 129 -10.35 11.21 -14.76
N LEU A 130 -10.63 11.33 -13.45
CA LEU A 130 -11.19 10.25 -12.67
C LEU A 130 -12.61 9.95 -13.15
N VAL A 131 -12.97 8.66 -13.27
CA VAL A 131 -14.34 8.25 -13.60
C VAL A 131 -15.31 8.88 -12.59
N PRO A 132 -16.32 9.64 -13.04
CA PRO A 132 -17.25 10.31 -12.14
C PRO A 132 -18.13 9.32 -11.38
N GLY A 133 -18.44 9.66 -10.12
CA GLY A 133 -19.32 8.83 -9.28
C GLY A 133 -18.68 7.53 -8.81
N LEU A 134 -17.34 7.51 -8.68
CA LEU A 134 -16.62 6.35 -8.22
C LEU A 134 -16.97 6.00 -6.78
N GLY A 135 -17.38 4.74 -6.57
CA GLY A 135 -17.49 4.11 -5.26
C GLY A 135 -16.46 2.99 -5.13
N ALA A 136 -15.96 2.80 -3.91
CA ALA A 136 -15.08 1.68 -3.60
C ALA A 136 -15.67 0.86 -2.45
N LEU A 137 -15.70 -0.46 -2.62
CA LEU A 137 -16.01 -1.43 -1.57
C LEU A 137 -14.69 -2.10 -1.18
N LEU A 138 -14.20 -1.81 0.01
CA LEU A 138 -13.03 -2.44 0.59
C LEU A 138 -13.47 -3.57 1.50
N VAL A 139 -13.05 -4.79 1.18
CA VAL A 139 -13.34 -6.00 1.97
C VAL A 139 -12.04 -6.61 2.41
N SER A 140 -11.79 -6.62 3.70
CA SER A 140 -10.60 -7.24 4.30
C SER A 140 -11.00 -8.21 5.40
N GLY A 141 -10.04 -8.99 5.91
CA GLY A 141 -10.30 -9.89 7.03
C GLY A 141 -10.60 -9.18 8.36
N GLY A 142 -10.34 -7.89 8.47
CA GLY A 142 -10.56 -7.12 9.69
C GLY A 142 -11.79 -6.21 9.63
N HIS A 143 -12.19 -5.73 8.46
CA HIS A 143 -13.34 -4.84 8.30
C HIS A 143 -13.76 -4.69 6.84
N THR A 144 -14.97 -4.17 6.65
CA THR A 144 -15.51 -3.83 5.33
C THR A 144 -15.95 -2.38 5.34
N GLU A 145 -15.56 -1.62 4.30
CA GLU A 145 -15.89 -0.21 4.16
C GLU A 145 -16.42 0.13 2.78
N ILE A 146 -17.32 1.10 2.73
CA ILE A 146 -17.84 1.69 1.50
C ILE A 146 -17.37 3.14 1.44
N LEU A 147 -16.67 3.50 0.38
CA LEU A 147 -16.13 4.83 0.16
C LEU A 147 -16.75 5.48 -1.07
N ALA A 148 -17.07 6.77 -0.98
CA ALA A 148 -17.28 7.63 -2.15
C ALA A 148 -15.98 8.36 -2.46
N VAL A 149 -15.53 8.31 -3.72
CA VAL A 149 -14.26 8.88 -4.14
C VAL A 149 -14.53 9.96 -5.18
N ARG A 150 -14.36 11.22 -4.81
CA ARG A 150 -14.49 12.36 -5.72
C ARG A 150 -13.12 12.81 -6.24
N GLU A 151 -12.13 12.80 -5.35
CA GLU A 151 -10.74 13.08 -5.70
C GLU A 151 -9.84 12.20 -4.83
N ILE A 152 -9.01 11.36 -5.47
CA ILE A 152 -8.09 10.46 -4.75
C ILE A 152 -7.06 11.30 -3.98
N ALA A 153 -6.87 10.95 -2.71
CA ALA A 153 -6.03 11.62 -1.72
C ALA A 153 -6.55 12.97 -1.19
N ALA A 154 -7.58 13.57 -1.76
CA ALA A 154 -8.11 14.86 -1.31
C ALA A 154 -9.57 14.79 -0.86
N ASP A 155 -10.43 14.05 -1.56
CA ASP A 155 -11.86 13.95 -1.27
C ASP A 155 -12.35 12.50 -1.35
N VAL A 156 -12.10 11.75 -0.28
CA VAL A 156 -12.58 10.39 -0.09
C VAL A 156 -13.44 10.36 1.17
N GLU A 157 -14.72 10.08 1.01
CA GLU A 157 -15.71 10.06 2.08
C GLU A 157 -16.08 8.61 2.43
N MET A 158 -15.99 8.24 3.71
CA MET A 158 -16.49 6.96 4.18
C MET A 158 -18.02 7.02 4.34
N LEU A 159 -18.75 6.23 3.56
CA LEU A 159 -20.21 6.14 3.61
C LEU A 159 -20.70 5.13 4.64
N GLY A 160 -19.90 4.12 4.95
CA GLY A 160 -20.21 3.12 5.94
C GLY A 160 -19.07 2.15 6.16
N SER A 161 -19.06 1.53 7.34
CA SER A 161 -18.10 0.49 7.71
C SER A 161 -18.76 -0.55 8.61
N THR A 162 -18.17 -1.75 8.68
CA THR A 162 -18.56 -2.74 9.70
C THR A 162 -18.17 -2.23 11.09
N ILE A 163 -19.03 -2.54 12.08
CA ILE A 163 -18.79 -2.17 13.48
C ILE A 163 -18.00 -3.28 14.19
N ASP A 164 -18.17 -4.50 13.73
CA ASP A 164 -17.49 -5.69 14.24
C ASP A 164 -16.60 -6.29 13.15
N ASP A 165 -15.59 -7.04 13.58
CA ASP A 165 -14.76 -7.85 12.68
C ASP A 165 -15.65 -8.85 11.94
N ALA A 166 -15.46 -8.91 10.64
CA ALA A 166 -16.22 -9.81 9.77
C ALA A 166 -15.77 -11.26 9.94
#